data_0c8d2a32b308ce4deb7ea2917dc79c02
#
_entry.id   0c8d2a32b308ce4deb7ea2917dc79c02
#
_cell.length_a   1.000
_cell.length_b   1.000
_cell.length_c   1.000
_cell.angle_alpha   90.00
_cell.angle_beta   90.00
_cell.angle_gamma   90.00
#
_symmetry.space_group_name_H-M   'P 1'
#
loop_
_entity.id
_entity.type
_entity.pdbx_description
1 polymer ?
#
loop_
_entity_poly.entity_id
_entity_poly.type
_entity_poly.pdbx_seq_one_letter_code
_entity_poly.pdbx_strand_id
1 'polypeptide(L)'
;MRLVNIHYQDDQRLILKKMLRELNDTQIEALLSNELTGRIGCQSDGVVYIVPVNYVYDGTSIFCHSAKGMKIDMMRKNPGVCFEVDNIKDLTNWQSVVAWGTFEEITDITEKQKVLQKLTNRVAPFMVDDSVTREHGFVDEESDIGTTVELIIYKIIVHKKTGRFENR
;
A
#
# COMPACT_ATOMS: atom_id res chain seq x y z
N MET A 1 -11.66 -39.41 -28.15
CA MET A 1 -10.73 -38.25 -28.05
C MET A 1 -11.20 -37.08 -27.18
N ARG A 2 -12.49 -36.94 -26.82
CA ARG A 2 -13.01 -35.85 -25.95
C ARG A 2 -12.90 -36.06 -24.44
N LEU A 3 -12.81 -37.29 -23.94
CA LEU A 3 -12.78 -37.59 -22.50
C LEU A 3 -11.40 -37.38 -21.85
N VAL A 4 -10.31 -37.51 -22.60
CA VAL A 4 -8.94 -37.32 -22.08
C VAL A 4 -8.64 -35.84 -21.80
N ASN A 5 -9.24 -34.91 -22.57
CA ASN A 5 -9.03 -33.49 -22.39
C ASN A 5 -9.74 -32.90 -21.15
N ILE A 6 -10.83 -33.49 -20.68
CA ILE A 6 -11.58 -33.02 -19.51
C ILE A 6 -10.82 -33.37 -18.24
N HIS A 7 -10.29 -34.57 -18.13
CA HIS A 7 -9.47 -34.99 -16.97
C HIS A 7 -8.17 -34.18 -16.84
N TYR A 8 -7.50 -33.87 -17.95
CA TYR A 8 -6.28 -33.07 -17.94
C TYR A 8 -6.53 -31.64 -17.51
N GLN A 9 -7.66 -31.03 -17.89
CA GLN A 9 -8.06 -29.68 -17.48
C GLN A 9 -8.45 -29.63 -15.98
N ASP A 10 -9.10 -30.65 -15.46
CA ASP A 10 -9.47 -30.73 -14.05
C ASP A 10 -8.24 -30.98 -13.16
N ASP A 11 -7.29 -31.81 -13.59
CA ASP A 11 -6.01 -32.00 -12.90
C ASP A 11 -5.16 -30.72 -12.88
N GLN A 12 -5.10 -29.99 -13.98
CA GLN A 12 -4.40 -28.71 -14.05
C GLN A 12 -5.04 -27.65 -13.13
N ARG A 13 -6.38 -27.59 -13.05
CA ARG A 13 -7.11 -26.72 -12.12
C ARG A 13 -6.88 -27.12 -10.66
N LEU A 14 -6.80 -28.41 -10.37
CA LEU A 14 -6.53 -28.91 -9.02
C LEU A 14 -5.09 -28.59 -8.57
N ILE A 15 -4.13 -28.70 -9.50
CA ILE A 15 -2.72 -28.35 -9.27
C ILE A 15 -2.58 -26.85 -9.03
N LEU A 16 -3.20 -26.02 -9.87
CA LEU A 16 -3.21 -24.56 -9.70
C LEU A 16 -3.87 -24.13 -8.38
N LYS A 17 -4.96 -24.79 -7.99
CA LYS A 17 -5.66 -24.54 -6.72
C LYS A 17 -4.84 -24.98 -5.49
N LYS A 18 -3.93 -25.94 -5.64
CA LYS A 18 -2.96 -26.35 -4.62
C LYS A 18 -1.76 -25.42 -4.49
N MET A 19 -1.43 -24.68 -5.54
CA MET A 19 -0.27 -23.78 -5.61
C MET A 19 -0.57 -22.39 -5.04
N LEU A 20 -1.72 -21.82 -5.39
CA LEU A 20 -2.20 -20.52 -4.92
C LEU A 20 -3.09 -20.71 -3.69
N ARG A 21 -2.60 -20.32 -2.53
CA ARG A 21 -3.32 -20.43 -1.25
C ARG A 21 -3.74 -19.05 -0.73
N GLU A 22 -4.74 -19.03 0.12
CA GLU A 22 -5.19 -17.81 0.79
C GLU A 22 -4.41 -17.60 2.08
N LEU A 23 -3.99 -16.36 2.33
CA LEU A 23 -3.50 -15.95 3.64
C LEU A 23 -4.68 -15.89 4.63
N ASN A 24 -4.45 -16.33 5.85
CA ASN A 24 -5.40 -16.10 6.95
C ASN A 24 -5.25 -14.66 7.49
N ASP A 25 -6.20 -14.24 8.35
CA ASP A 25 -6.23 -12.87 8.87
C ASP A 25 -4.93 -12.48 9.58
N THR A 26 -4.35 -13.36 10.39
CA THR A 26 -3.08 -13.10 11.09
C THR A 26 -1.92 -12.85 10.10
N GLN A 27 -1.87 -13.59 9.02
CA GLN A 27 -0.85 -13.43 7.98
C GLN A 27 -1.06 -12.14 7.18
N ILE A 28 -2.32 -11.78 6.90
CA ILE A 28 -2.68 -10.51 6.24
C ILE A 28 -2.23 -9.33 7.11
N GLU A 29 -2.58 -9.34 8.41
CA GLU A 29 -2.17 -8.31 9.35
C GLU A 29 -0.65 -8.19 9.48
N ALA A 30 0.04 -9.32 9.52
CA ALA A 30 1.50 -9.37 9.60
C ALA A 30 2.15 -8.75 8.35
N LEU A 31 1.67 -9.06 7.14
CA LEU A 31 2.23 -8.50 5.92
C LEU A 31 1.99 -6.98 5.85
N LEU A 32 0.76 -6.51 6.11
CA LEU A 32 0.44 -5.08 6.16
C LEU A 32 1.28 -4.32 7.20
N SER A 33 1.59 -4.96 8.33
CA SER A 33 2.35 -4.32 9.41
C SER A 33 3.86 -4.33 9.19
N ASN A 34 4.41 -5.30 8.46
CA ASN A 34 5.86 -5.48 8.33
C ASN A 34 6.46 -4.77 7.12
N GLU A 35 5.75 -4.69 6.02
CA GLU A 35 6.26 -4.05 4.79
C GLU A 35 6.24 -2.51 4.91
N LEU A 36 7.18 -1.85 4.24
CA LEU A 36 7.37 -0.40 4.29
C LEU A 36 6.74 0.33 3.12
N THR A 37 6.66 -0.34 1.98
CA THR A 37 6.18 0.23 0.74
C THR A 37 5.04 -0.62 0.20
N GLY A 38 3.92 0.03 -0.12
CA GLY A 38 2.81 -0.57 -0.84
C GLY A 38 2.50 0.23 -2.10
N ARG A 39 1.41 -0.12 -2.76
CA ARG A 39 0.93 0.57 -3.96
C ARG A 39 -0.52 0.98 -3.77
N ILE A 40 -0.82 2.26 -4.04
CA ILE A 40 -2.19 2.76 -4.10
C ILE A 40 -2.65 2.70 -5.55
N GLY A 41 -3.77 2.03 -5.78
CA GLY A 41 -4.55 2.12 -7.00
C GLY A 41 -5.74 3.05 -6.79
N CYS A 42 -5.83 4.13 -7.54
CA CYS A 42 -6.95 5.06 -7.57
C CYS A 42 -7.51 5.20 -8.97
N GLN A 43 -8.74 5.66 -9.09
CA GLN A 43 -9.42 5.80 -10.37
C GLN A 43 -10.26 7.06 -10.37
N SER A 44 -10.19 7.84 -11.44
CA SER A 44 -11.07 8.98 -11.73
C SER A 44 -11.21 9.17 -13.22
N ASP A 45 -12.37 9.60 -13.68
CA ASP A 45 -12.66 9.95 -15.09
C ASP A 45 -12.28 8.81 -16.08
N GLY A 46 -12.44 7.53 -15.66
CA GLY A 46 -12.13 6.36 -16.48
C GLY A 46 -10.63 5.99 -16.52
N VAL A 47 -9.77 6.76 -15.84
CA VAL A 47 -8.32 6.50 -15.76
C VAL A 47 -7.99 5.77 -14.45
N VAL A 48 -7.24 4.69 -14.54
CA VAL A 48 -6.66 3.98 -13.37
C VAL A 48 -5.21 4.42 -13.22
N TYR A 49 -4.82 4.75 -11.98
CA TYR A 49 -3.47 5.19 -11.65
C TYR A 49 -2.94 4.41 -10.45
N ILE A 50 -1.74 3.81 -10.60
CA ILE A 50 -1.10 2.99 -9.56
C ILE A 50 0.27 3.57 -9.26
N VAL A 51 0.57 3.84 -7.98
CA VAL A 51 1.84 4.41 -7.54
C VAL A 51 2.32 3.79 -6.23
N PRO A 52 3.65 3.64 -6.05
CA PRO A 52 4.21 3.24 -4.76
C PRO A 52 4.04 4.36 -3.72
N VAL A 53 3.87 3.95 -2.47
CA VAL A 53 3.81 4.84 -1.30
C VAL A 53 4.45 4.17 -0.09
N ASN A 54 5.14 4.93 0.73
CA ASN A 54 5.49 4.51 2.07
C ASN A 54 4.31 4.71 3.00
N TYR A 55 4.12 3.81 3.95
CA TYR A 55 2.93 3.81 4.77
C TYR A 55 3.17 3.28 6.20
N VAL A 56 2.21 3.56 7.06
CA VAL A 56 2.05 2.91 8.36
C VAL A 56 0.63 2.34 8.45
N TYR A 57 0.52 1.12 8.93
CA TYR A 57 -0.75 0.45 9.19
C TYR A 57 -0.98 0.30 10.70
N ASP A 58 -2.20 0.57 11.19
CA ASP A 58 -2.56 0.49 12.61
C ASP A 58 -3.59 -0.59 12.95
N GLY A 59 -3.87 -1.50 12.01
CA GLY A 59 -4.90 -2.54 12.16
C GLY A 59 -6.24 -2.18 11.50
N THR A 60 -6.51 -0.90 11.27
CA THR A 60 -7.77 -0.39 10.70
C THR A 60 -7.57 0.53 9.52
N SER A 61 -6.50 1.29 9.54
CA SER A 61 -6.23 2.34 8.55
C SER A 61 -4.76 2.31 8.10
N ILE A 62 -4.56 2.68 6.84
CA ILE A 62 -3.25 2.84 6.22
C ILE A 62 -2.99 4.35 6.12
N PHE A 63 -1.94 4.82 6.79
CA PHE A 63 -1.55 6.23 6.83
C PHE A 63 -0.40 6.48 5.87
N CYS A 64 -0.51 7.55 5.10
CA CYS A 64 0.47 7.96 4.11
C CYS A 64 0.66 9.47 4.11
N HIS A 65 1.73 9.91 3.46
CA HIS A 65 1.93 11.32 3.09
C HIS A 65 2.26 11.44 1.59
N SER A 66 2.04 12.62 1.05
CA SER A 66 2.36 12.94 -0.34
C SER A 66 2.41 14.45 -0.56
N ALA A 67 3.21 14.90 -1.52
CA ALA A 67 2.98 16.19 -2.14
C ALA A 67 1.66 16.16 -2.93
N LYS A 68 1.08 17.35 -3.15
CA LYS A 68 -0.05 17.54 -4.07
C LYS A 68 0.33 17.03 -5.47
N GLY A 69 -0.61 16.34 -6.14
CA GLY A 69 -0.40 15.80 -7.47
C GLY A 69 -1.56 14.93 -7.91
N MET A 70 -1.42 14.31 -9.09
CA MET A 70 -2.48 13.56 -9.76
C MET A 70 -3.16 12.52 -8.85
N LYS A 71 -2.40 11.77 -8.07
CA LYS A 71 -2.93 10.79 -7.09
C LYS A 71 -3.93 11.43 -6.12
N ILE A 72 -3.55 12.55 -5.51
CA ILE A 72 -4.38 13.27 -4.53
C ILE A 72 -5.64 13.83 -5.21
N ASP A 73 -5.48 14.45 -6.37
CA ASP A 73 -6.61 15.02 -7.11
C ASP A 73 -7.61 13.94 -7.53
N MET A 74 -7.15 12.75 -7.95
CA MET A 74 -7.98 11.61 -8.27
C MET A 74 -8.73 11.07 -7.04
N MET A 75 -8.04 10.90 -5.91
CA MET A 75 -8.64 10.40 -4.68
C MET A 75 -9.63 11.40 -4.05
N ARG A 76 -9.43 12.71 -4.23
CA ARG A 76 -10.41 13.75 -3.86
C ARG A 76 -11.70 13.65 -4.67
N LYS A 77 -11.60 13.31 -5.96
CA LYS A 77 -12.77 13.12 -6.85
C LYS A 77 -13.47 11.78 -6.61
N ASN A 78 -12.70 10.72 -6.43
CA ASN A 78 -13.20 9.38 -6.17
C ASN A 78 -12.41 8.75 -5.01
N PRO A 79 -12.94 8.79 -3.79
CA PRO A 79 -12.22 8.34 -2.60
C PRO A 79 -12.11 6.82 -2.46
N GLY A 80 -12.80 6.04 -3.28
CA GLY A 80 -12.64 4.58 -3.32
C GLY A 80 -11.28 4.19 -3.89
N VAL A 81 -10.46 3.50 -3.09
CA VAL A 81 -9.10 3.11 -3.47
C VAL A 81 -8.83 1.63 -3.20
N CYS A 82 -7.86 1.10 -3.92
CA CYS A 82 -7.25 -0.19 -3.69
C CYS A 82 -5.81 0.02 -3.21
N PHE A 83 -5.43 -0.66 -2.15
CA PHE A 83 -4.05 -0.69 -1.66
C PHE A 83 -3.52 -2.11 -1.78
N GLU A 84 -2.31 -2.25 -2.26
CA GLU A 84 -1.64 -3.54 -2.41
C GLU A 84 -0.27 -3.49 -1.73
N VAL A 85 0.10 -4.63 -1.10
CA VAL A 85 1.44 -4.84 -0.56
C VAL A 85 1.86 -6.28 -0.80
N ASP A 86 3.11 -6.48 -1.16
CA ASP A 86 3.68 -7.79 -1.45
C ASP A 86 5.03 -8.02 -0.74
N ASN A 87 5.38 -9.31 -0.62
CA ASN A 87 6.72 -9.77 -0.32
C ASN A 87 7.06 -10.89 -1.30
N ILE A 88 7.86 -10.58 -2.32
CA ILE A 88 8.23 -11.48 -3.39
C ILE A 88 9.71 -11.85 -3.24
N LYS A 89 9.98 -13.13 -2.92
CA LYS A 89 11.34 -13.68 -2.88
C LYS A 89 11.76 -14.26 -4.22
N ASP A 90 10.86 -15.03 -4.85
CA ASP A 90 11.03 -15.63 -6.17
C ASP A 90 9.66 -15.96 -6.79
N LEU A 91 9.64 -16.58 -7.98
CA LEU A 91 8.42 -16.91 -8.73
C LEU A 91 7.49 -17.90 -8.02
N THR A 92 7.99 -18.65 -7.06
CA THR A 92 7.25 -19.72 -6.36
C THR A 92 7.17 -19.47 -4.85
N ASN A 93 7.67 -18.34 -4.38
CA ASN A 93 7.75 -17.99 -2.97
C ASN A 93 7.45 -16.51 -2.76
N TRP A 94 6.17 -16.20 -2.68
CA TRP A 94 5.65 -14.85 -2.57
C TRP A 94 4.34 -14.82 -1.77
N GLN A 95 4.03 -13.65 -1.26
CA GLN A 95 2.75 -13.32 -0.63
C GLN A 95 2.35 -11.90 -1.01
N SER A 96 1.06 -11.68 -1.16
CA SER A 96 0.48 -10.36 -1.48
C SER A 96 -0.84 -10.18 -0.76
N VAL A 97 -1.10 -8.95 -0.32
CA VAL A 97 -2.37 -8.52 0.28
C VAL A 97 -2.93 -7.37 -0.53
N VAL A 98 -4.22 -7.47 -0.84
CA VAL A 98 -5.01 -6.38 -1.43
C VAL A 98 -6.03 -5.92 -0.40
N ALA A 99 -6.04 -4.62 -0.13
CA ALA A 99 -7.00 -3.95 0.75
C ALA A 99 -7.81 -2.93 -0.04
N TRP A 100 -9.12 -2.88 0.19
CA TRP A 100 -10.02 -1.85 -0.35
C TRP A 100 -10.45 -0.93 0.77
N GLY A 101 -10.46 0.37 0.47
CA GLY A 101 -10.81 1.36 1.48
C GLY A 101 -11.22 2.70 0.89
N THR A 102 -11.44 3.64 1.78
CA THR A 102 -11.80 5.02 1.46
C THR A 102 -10.68 5.96 1.87
N PHE A 103 -10.25 6.79 0.94
CA PHE A 103 -9.32 7.88 1.16
C PHE A 103 -9.97 8.97 2.01
N GLU A 104 -9.23 9.48 2.99
CA GLU A 104 -9.61 10.63 3.82
C GLU A 104 -8.37 11.46 4.15
N GLU A 105 -8.40 12.76 3.84
CA GLU A 105 -7.35 13.69 4.25
C GLU A 105 -7.46 13.99 5.74
N ILE A 106 -6.33 13.97 6.42
CA ILE A 106 -6.22 14.36 7.81
C ILE A 106 -6.02 15.87 7.84
N THR A 107 -6.98 16.62 8.39
CA THR A 107 -6.95 18.08 8.46
C THR A 107 -6.57 18.60 9.84
N ASP A 108 -6.86 17.83 10.90
CA ASP A 108 -6.49 18.17 12.27
C ASP A 108 -4.97 18.18 12.45
N ILE A 109 -4.45 19.28 12.99
CA ILE A 109 -3.00 19.51 13.08
C ILE A 109 -2.32 18.54 14.05
N THR A 110 -3.00 18.18 15.13
CA THR A 110 -2.48 17.25 16.14
C THR A 110 -2.43 15.83 15.57
N GLU A 111 -3.45 15.42 14.81
CA GLU A 111 -3.48 14.13 14.14
C GLU A 111 -2.40 14.06 13.04
N LYS A 112 -2.23 15.12 12.25
CA LYS A 112 -1.14 15.23 11.25
C LYS A 112 0.22 15.01 11.87
N GLN A 113 0.54 15.70 12.95
CA GLN A 113 1.82 15.56 13.66
C GLN A 113 2.06 14.14 14.15
N LYS A 114 1.05 13.50 14.75
CA LYS A 114 1.13 12.11 15.22
C LYS A 114 1.39 11.13 14.09
N VAL A 115 0.70 11.30 12.97
CA VAL A 115 0.86 10.42 11.79
C VAL A 115 2.24 10.63 11.17
N LEU A 116 2.67 11.87 11.00
CA LEU A 116 3.99 12.19 10.46
C LEU A 116 5.09 11.57 11.32
N GLN A 117 5.01 11.70 12.66
CA GLN A 117 5.96 11.09 13.59
C GLN A 117 6.01 9.56 13.43
N LYS A 118 4.85 8.89 13.27
CA LYS A 118 4.79 7.44 13.03
C LYS A 118 5.47 7.06 11.71
N LEU A 119 5.20 7.80 10.64
CA LEU A 119 5.81 7.58 9.33
C LEU A 119 7.33 7.77 9.40
N THR A 120 7.80 8.87 9.98
CA THR A 120 9.23 9.14 10.17
C THR A 120 9.92 8.04 10.98
N ASN A 121 9.39 7.68 12.14
CA ASN A 121 9.96 6.63 12.98
C ASN A 121 10.07 5.28 12.28
N ARG A 122 9.11 4.98 11.38
CA ARG A 122 9.10 3.72 10.63
C ARG A 122 10.18 3.67 9.56
N VAL A 123 10.44 4.79 8.91
CA VAL A 123 11.38 4.87 7.77
C VAL A 123 12.81 5.20 8.25
N ALA A 124 12.96 5.91 9.38
CA ALA A 124 14.24 6.35 9.92
C ALA A 124 15.32 5.25 10.01
N PRO A 125 15.02 3.98 10.42
CA PRO A 125 16.05 2.93 10.49
C PRO A 125 16.65 2.55 9.12
N PHE A 126 16.00 2.91 8.03
CA PHE A 126 16.40 2.57 6.65
C PHE A 126 16.99 3.77 5.90
N MET A 127 17.02 4.95 6.52
CA MET A 127 17.63 6.14 5.94
C MET A 127 19.14 6.10 6.16
N VAL A 128 19.91 6.07 5.09
CA VAL A 128 21.38 5.94 5.11
C VAL A 128 22.07 7.31 5.21
N ASP A 129 21.34 8.43 4.94
CA ASP A 129 21.90 9.79 4.88
C ASP A 129 20.80 10.83 5.13
N ASP A 130 21.15 11.93 5.81
CA ASP A 130 20.26 13.08 6.08
C ASP A 130 19.74 13.77 4.80
N SER A 131 20.39 13.61 3.67
CA SER A 131 19.93 14.14 2.38
C SER A 131 18.60 13.51 1.91
N VAL A 132 18.38 12.22 2.22
CA VAL A 132 17.16 11.48 1.86
C VAL A 132 15.95 12.02 2.63
N THR A 133 16.16 12.53 3.85
CA THR A 133 15.10 13.11 4.68
C THR A 133 14.49 14.35 4.01
N ARG A 134 15.30 15.17 3.33
CA ARG A 134 14.88 16.39 2.64
C ARG A 134 14.11 16.09 1.35
N GLU A 135 14.57 15.12 0.55
CA GLU A 135 13.94 14.76 -0.72
C GLU A 135 12.56 14.12 -0.56
N HIS A 136 12.30 13.47 0.59
CA HIS A 136 11.03 12.82 0.90
C HIS A 136 10.04 13.67 1.71
N GLY A 137 10.32 14.98 1.89
CA GLY A 137 9.41 15.91 2.57
C GLY A 137 9.36 15.79 4.10
N PHE A 138 10.37 15.16 4.71
CA PHE A 138 10.56 15.11 6.16
C PHE A 138 11.46 16.28 6.62
N VAL A 139 11.13 17.52 6.28
CA VAL A 139 11.97 18.69 6.61
C VAL A 139 11.45 19.36 7.87
N ASP A 140 12.37 19.72 8.75
CA ASP A 140 12.11 20.67 9.84
C ASP A 140 11.83 22.06 9.23
N GLU A 141 10.77 22.73 9.72
CA GLU A 141 10.10 23.90 9.13
C GLU A 141 10.97 25.17 8.99
N GLU A 142 12.25 25.19 9.32
CA GLU A 142 13.01 26.47 9.45
C GLU A 142 14.00 26.82 8.33
N SER A 143 14.22 26.00 7.29
CA SER A 143 15.32 26.26 6.36
C SER A 143 15.02 26.42 4.86
N ASP A 144 13.78 26.31 4.38
CA ASP A 144 13.49 26.49 2.94
C ASP A 144 12.59 27.67 2.62
N ILE A 145 13.22 28.85 2.52
CA ILE A 145 12.64 30.03 1.87
C ILE A 145 12.70 29.78 0.36
N GLY A 146 11.62 29.20 -0.23
CA GLY A 146 11.53 29.19 -1.68
C GLY A 146 10.57 28.21 -2.36
N THR A 147 10.32 27.00 -1.81
CA THR A 147 9.38 26.03 -2.39
C THR A 147 8.65 25.29 -1.29
N THR A 148 7.60 25.89 -0.75
CA THR A 148 6.69 25.18 0.19
C THR A 148 5.88 24.17 -0.61
N VAL A 149 6.37 22.93 -0.67
CA VAL A 149 5.57 21.81 -1.17
C VAL A 149 4.53 21.49 -0.12
N GLU A 150 3.25 21.72 -0.41
CA GLU A 150 2.14 21.39 0.48
C GLU A 150 2.15 19.88 0.77
N LEU A 151 2.52 19.49 2.00
CA LEU A 151 2.52 18.11 2.44
C LEU A 151 1.10 17.70 2.86
N ILE A 152 0.54 16.74 2.15
CA ILE A 152 -0.79 16.18 2.38
C ILE A 152 -0.64 14.88 3.16
N ILE A 153 -1.17 14.86 4.39
CA ILE A 153 -1.26 13.67 5.23
C ILE A 153 -2.65 13.09 5.07
N TYR A 154 -2.75 11.79 4.82
CA TYR A 154 -4.02 11.13 4.59
C TYR A 154 -4.02 9.69 5.12
N LYS A 155 -5.21 9.13 5.26
CA LYS A 155 -5.43 7.73 5.60
C LYS A 155 -6.35 7.06 4.57
N ILE A 156 -6.22 5.75 4.48
CA ILE A 156 -7.16 4.86 3.81
C ILE A 156 -7.85 4.07 4.90
N ILE A 157 -9.14 4.31 5.11
CA ILE A 157 -9.97 3.52 6.04
C ILE A 157 -10.26 2.19 5.35
N VAL A 158 -9.70 1.10 5.87
CA VAL A 158 -9.79 -0.22 5.25
C VAL A 158 -11.13 -0.88 5.55
N HIS A 159 -11.82 -1.36 4.51
CA HIS A 159 -13.13 -2.03 4.63
C HIS A 159 -13.04 -3.53 4.35
N LYS A 160 -12.11 -3.94 3.49
CA LYS A 160 -11.95 -5.33 3.07
C LYS A 160 -10.49 -5.63 2.79
N LYS A 161 -10.06 -6.83 3.15
CA LYS A 161 -8.70 -7.35 2.85
C LYS A 161 -8.81 -8.76 2.28
N THR A 162 -7.90 -9.09 1.37
CA THR A 162 -7.68 -10.46 0.89
C THR A 162 -6.18 -10.68 0.70
N GLY A 163 -5.71 -11.88 0.96
CA GLY A 163 -4.31 -12.22 0.76
C GLY A 163 -4.14 -13.52 0.00
N ARG A 164 -3.07 -13.60 -0.78
CA ARG A 164 -2.66 -14.78 -1.54
C ARG A 164 -1.19 -15.06 -1.34
N PHE A 165 -0.82 -16.33 -1.43
CA PHE A 165 0.59 -16.73 -1.39
C PHE A 165 0.86 -17.99 -2.17
N GLU A 166 2.08 -18.13 -2.61
CA GLU A 166 2.69 -19.38 -3.04
C GLU A 166 3.96 -19.61 -2.21
N ASN A 167 4.16 -20.82 -1.76
CA ASN A 167 5.36 -21.25 -1.05
C ASN A 167 5.62 -22.71 -1.41
N ARG A 168 6.71 -22.97 -2.13
CA ARG A 168 7.22 -24.29 -2.52
C ARG A 168 8.49 -24.63 -1.77
#